data_c1ea05f491cb09ecf2bd1dcefc6622c5
#
_entry.id   c1ea05f491cb09ecf2bd1dcefc6622c5
#
_cell.length_a   1.000
_cell.length_b   1.000
_cell.length_c   1.000
_cell.angle_alpha   90.00
_cell.angle_beta   90.00
_cell.angle_gamma   90.00
#
_symmetry.space_group_name_H-M   'P 1'
#
loop_
_entity.id
_entity.type
_entity.pdbx_description
1 polymer ?
#
loop_
_entity_poly.entity_id
_entity_poly.type
_entity_poly.pdbx_seq_one_letter_code
_entity_poly.pdbx_strand_id
1 'polypeptide(L)'
;MNTRNIGLIAKKELFGLSSEKTIVFAILLQVFVAMFSSFLMVGLTAMYDPEAIEGYSTITYGVGYAGAESPLIDEFEKRDDLILHRMDLGQALAALRERQVSAVVYVPDTPPDAEGPVTVTLYLIQNDLQSSVINVKVKEVLQGYEKELREIRADRMNAFPVSLNFPESGGGENFFEFVYGLLIPLLVLLPAIVSAALIIDLITEEYQRQTLETLMSTPVTFAEMVWGKVAACEVLVPVQAGAWLLLLGFNGIAVDNAAAILLHASVGGLFLILLGALVALHYRERTSAQFIFSTALVVVFLLVMAVPYNPLNLMVRLAVDTAGPVHWLILALVAGATVLLGWTVTAYARRVGEAAPQAR
;
A
#
# COMPACT_ATOMS: atom_id res chain seq x y z
N MET A 1 3.51 -19.27 35.43
CA MET A 1 2.81 -19.43 34.15
C MET A 1 3.40 -20.61 33.41
N ASN A 2 2.55 -21.52 32.97
CA ASN A 2 2.96 -22.70 32.22
C ASN A 2 2.83 -22.44 30.73
N THR A 3 3.95 -22.41 30.02
CA THR A 3 3.99 -22.11 28.55
C THR A 3 3.21 -23.15 27.73
N ARG A 4 3.11 -24.40 28.22
CA ARG A 4 2.33 -25.47 27.58
C ARG A 4 0.83 -25.13 27.58
N ASN A 5 0.30 -24.62 28.69
CA ASN A 5 -1.11 -24.21 28.79
C ASN A 5 -1.40 -23.04 27.82
N ILE A 6 -0.51 -22.04 27.79
CA ILE A 6 -0.62 -20.89 26.86
C ILE A 6 -0.67 -21.39 25.42
N GLY A 7 0.23 -22.29 25.02
CA GLY A 7 0.26 -22.83 23.67
C GLY A 7 -1.00 -23.66 23.31
N LEU A 8 -1.54 -24.44 24.24
CA LEU A 8 -2.78 -25.19 24.02
C LEU A 8 -3.98 -24.27 23.84
N ILE A 9 -4.07 -23.20 24.64
CA ILE A 9 -5.13 -22.19 24.51
C ILE A 9 -4.99 -21.44 23.22
N ALA A 10 -3.79 -20.96 22.88
CA ALA A 10 -3.53 -20.26 21.63
C ALA A 10 -3.93 -21.11 20.41
N LYS A 11 -3.57 -22.40 20.42
CA LYS A 11 -3.99 -23.33 19.36
C LYS A 11 -5.50 -23.46 19.27
N LYS A 12 -6.19 -23.65 20.40
CA LYS A 12 -7.65 -23.73 20.46
C LYS A 12 -8.31 -22.47 19.89
N GLU A 13 -7.85 -21.29 20.32
CA GLU A 13 -8.38 -20.01 19.86
C GLU A 13 -8.14 -19.80 18.38
N LEU A 14 -6.94 -20.11 17.84
CA LEU A 14 -6.66 -20.03 16.40
C LEU A 14 -7.60 -20.92 15.58
N PHE A 15 -7.87 -22.16 16.05
CA PHE A 15 -8.87 -23.01 15.38
C PHE A 15 -10.29 -22.44 15.50
N GLY A 16 -10.65 -21.87 16.64
CA GLY A 16 -11.92 -21.17 16.84
C GLY A 16 -12.07 -20.01 15.84
N LEU A 17 -11.07 -19.14 15.76
CA LEU A 17 -11.03 -18.00 14.85
C LEU A 17 -11.13 -18.42 13.37
N SER A 18 -10.46 -19.51 12.99
CA SER A 18 -10.50 -20.03 11.61
C SER A 18 -11.86 -20.65 11.22
N SER A 19 -12.68 -21.01 12.19
CA SER A 19 -14.02 -21.56 11.97
C SER A 19 -15.12 -20.49 12.03
N GLU A 20 -14.82 -19.30 12.51
CA GLU A 20 -15.77 -18.19 12.58
C GLU A 20 -15.89 -17.48 11.25
N LYS A 21 -17.05 -17.63 10.58
CA LYS A 21 -17.29 -17.09 9.23
C LYS A 21 -17.03 -15.60 9.12
N THR A 22 -17.36 -14.83 10.16
CA THR A 22 -17.17 -13.37 10.19
C THR A 22 -15.69 -12.99 10.19
N ILE A 23 -14.88 -13.71 10.96
CA ILE A 23 -13.43 -13.46 11.06
C ILE A 23 -12.74 -13.90 9.76
N VAL A 24 -13.09 -15.09 9.27
CA VAL A 24 -12.56 -15.57 7.97
C VAL A 24 -12.92 -14.60 6.85
N PHE A 25 -14.16 -14.09 6.82
CA PHE A 25 -14.58 -13.09 5.85
C PHE A 25 -13.80 -11.77 5.99
N ALA A 26 -13.55 -11.30 7.21
CA ALA A 26 -12.74 -10.10 7.45
C ALA A 26 -11.30 -10.29 6.95
N ILE A 27 -10.68 -11.44 7.21
CA ILE A 27 -9.33 -11.77 6.71
C ILE A 27 -9.34 -11.86 5.17
N LEU A 28 -10.33 -12.53 4.58
CA LEU A 28 -10.48 -12.61 3.13
C LEU A 28 -10.70 -11.22 2.49
N LEU A 29 -11.49 -10.36 3.13
CA LEU A 29 -11.69 -8.98 2.68
C LEU A 29 -10.38 -8.19 2.73
N GLN A 30 -9.57 -8.37 3.77
CA GLN A 30 -8.24 -7.78 3.85
C GLN A 30 -7.35 -8.29 2.72
N VAL A 31 -7.28 -9.59 2.47
CA VAL A 31 -6.54 -10.18 1.35
C VAL A 31 -7.07 -9.65 0.01
N PHE A 32 -8.38 -9.52 -0.15
CA PHE A 32 -8.99 -8.93 -1.35
C PHE A 32 -8.59 -7.47 -1.55
N VAL A 33 -8.66 -6.65 -0.50
CA VAL A 33 -8.18 -5.25 -0.56
C VAL A 33 -6.70 -5.21 -0.96
N ALA A 34 -5.92 -6.21 -0.53
CA ALA A 34 -4.53 -6.40 -0.92
C ALA A 34 -4.36 -6.62 -2.41
N MET A 35 -5.00 -7.64 -2.87
CA MET A 35 -4.94 -7.99 -4.29
C MET A 35 -5.42 -6.83 -5.15
N PHE A 36 -6.48 -6.13 -4.70
CA PHE A 36 -7.02 -4.98 -5.41
C PHE A 36 -6.06 -3.78 -5.39
N SER A 37 -5.37 -3.51 -4.28
CA SER A 37 -4.34 -2.46 -4.24
C SER A 37 -3.13 -2.83 -5.10
N SER A 38 -2.75 -4.09 -5.19
CA SER A 38 -1.72 -4.54 -6.13
C SER A 38 -2.15 -4.35 -7.59
N PHE A 39 -3.40 -4.65 -7.91
CA PHE A 39 -3.97 -4.39 -9.23
C PHE A 39 -4.06 -2.87 -9.52
N LEU A 40 -4.48 -2.06 -8.56
CA LEU A 40 -4.44 -0.60 -8.65
C LEU A 40 -3.02 -0.08 -8.87
N MET A 41 -2.04 -0.68 -8.23
CA MET A 41 -0.64 -0.33 -8.41
C MET A 41 -0.15 -0.61 -9.82
N VAL A 42 -0.39 -1.81 -10.34
CA VAL A 42 -0.06 -2.14 -11.74
C VAL A 42 -0.76 -1.16 -12.68
N GLY A 43 -2.03 -0.85 -12.43
CA GLY A 43 -2.78 0.14 -13.20
C GLY A 43 -2.23 1.56 -13.09
N LEU A 44 -1.78 1.99 -11.91
CA LEU A 44 -1.17 3.30 -11.70
C LEU A 44 0.25 3.36 -12.28
N THR A 45 1.07 2.33 -12.09
CA THR A 45 2.37 2.23 -12.77
C THR A 45 2.20 2.32 -14.28
N ALA A 46 1.21 1.61 -14.80
CA ALA A 46 0.78 1.66 -16.18
C ALA A 46 0.47 3.08 -16.69
N MET A 47 -0.08 3.91 -15.83
CA MET A 47 -0.44 5.29 -16.17
C MET A 47 0.75 6.27 -16.05
N TYR A 48 1.68 6.01 -15.14
CA TYR A 48 2.80 6.92 -14.85
C TYR A 48 4.11 6.51 -15.51
N ASP A 49 4.30 5.22 -15.77
CA ASP A 49 5.46 4.66 -16.45
C ASP A 49 5.01 3.63 -17.50
N PRO A 50 4.72 4.07 -18.72
CA PRO A 50 4.31 3.17 -19.80
C PRO A 50 5.40 2.14 -20.19
N GLU A 51 6.68 2.46 -20.02
CA GLU A 51 7.78 1.56 -20.34
C GLU A 51 7.77 0.32 -19.42
N ALA A 52 7.34 0.47 -18.17
CA ALA A 52 7.21 -0.64 -17.24
C ALA A 52 6.15 -1.67 -17.68
N ILE A 53 5.29 -1.34 -18.65
CA ILE A 53 4.22 -2.21 -19.17
C ILE A 53 4.57 -2.86 -20.51
N GLU A 54 5.63 -2.48 -21.16
CA GLU A 54 6.02 -3.09 -22.45
C GLU A 54 6.07 -4.63 -22.40
N GLY A 55 6.21 -5.21 -21.21
CA GLY A 55 6.11 -6.65 -20.99
C GLY A 55 4.67 -7.22 -20.85
N TYR A 56 3.64 -6.37 -20.67
CA TYR A 56 2.29 -6.84 -20.28
C TYR A 56 1.14 -6.38 -21.19
N SER A 57 1.31 -5.42 -22.09
CA SER A 57 0.21 -4.93 -22.92
C SER A 57 0.46 -5.10 -24.41
N THR A 58 -0.28 -5.97 -25.05
CA THR A 58 -0.53 -6.04 -26.49
C THR A 58 -1.60 -5.04 -26.95
N ILE A 59 -1.83 -3.94 -26.20
CA ILE A 59 -2.84 -2.94 -26.54
C ILE A 59 -2.22 -1.94 -27.50
N THR A 60 -2.67 -1.97 -28.74
CA THR A 60 -2.32 -1.00 -29.77
C THR A 60 -3.31 0.16 -29.74
N TYR A 61 -2.80 1.39 -29.85
CA TYR A 61 -3.63 2.60 -29.86
C TYR A 61 -3.66 3.21 -31.27
N GLY A 62 -4.86 3.46 -31.78
CA GLY A 62 -5.05 4.18 -33.02
C GLY A 62 -4.82 5.67 -32.85
N VAL A 63 -3.92 6.27 -33.65
CA VAL A 63 -3.64 7.72 -33.70
C VAL A 63 -4.02 8.25 -35.07
N GLY A 64 -4.91 9.24 -35.11
CA GLY A 64 -5.23 9.96 -36.34
C GLY A 64 -4.12 10.98 -36.67
N TYR A 65 -3.54 10.90 -37.82
CA TYR A 65 -2.56 11.87 -38.31
C TYR A 65 -3.20 12.76 -39.39
N ALA A 66 -3.16 14.05 -39.18
CA ALA A 66 -3.70 15.03 -40.12
C ALA A 66 -2.68 16.13 -40.39
N GLY A 67 -2.63 16.63 -41.63
CA GLY A 67 -1.75 17.70 -42.03
C GLY A 67 -0.65 17.27 -42.99
N ALA A 68 0.47 17.97 -42.99
CA ALA A 68 1.57 17.77 -43.96
C ALA A 68 2.38 16.51 -43.66
N GLU A 69 2.96 15.92 -44.69
CA GLU A 69 3.95 14.85 -44.52
C GLU A 69 5.20 15.38 -43.81
N SER A 70 5.63 14.70 -42.77
CA SER A 70 6.79 15.10 -42.00
C SER A 70 7.53 13.85 -41.43
N PRO A 71 8.82 13.98 -41.08
CA PRO A 71 9.57 12.89 -40.44
C PRO A 71 8.95 12.34 -39.18
N LEU A 72 8.00 13.06 -38.57
CA LEU A 72 7.22 12.59 -37.41
C LEU A 72 6.47 11.29 -37.70
N ILE A 73 6.12 11.05 -38.98
CA ILE A 73 5.46 9.80 -39.39
C ILE A 73 6.38 8.60 -39.13
N ASP A 74 7.65 8.74 -39.50
CA ASP A 74 8.64 7.68 -39.32
C ASP A 74 8.87 7.36 -37.84
N GLU A 75 8.80 8.38 -36.98
CA GLU A 75 8.89 8.20 -35.52
C GLU A 75 7.67 7.43 -34.95
N PHE A 76 6.47 7.66 -35.51
CA PHE A 76 5.29 6.84 -35.14
C PHE A 76 5.39 5.40 -35.64
N GLU A 77 5.93 5.19 -36.86
CA GLU A 77 6.07 3.86 -37.47
C GLU A 77 7.15 3.00 -36.79
N LYS A 78 8.07 3.59 -36.02
CA LYS A 78 9.04 2.86 -35.20
C LYS A 78 8.42 2.16 -34.00
N ARG A 79 7.16 2.49 -33.68
CA ARG A 79 6.49 1.96 -32.48
C ARG A 79 5.42 0.95 -32.84
N ASP A 80 5.52 -0.25 -32.27
CA ASP A 80 4.56 -1.34 -32.47
C ASP A 80 3.24 -1.14 -31.71
N ASP A 81 3.24 -0.24 -30.71
CA ASP A 81 2.10 0.01 -29.84
C ASP A 81 1.19 1.16 -30.34
N LEU A 82 1.57 1.86 -31.43
CA LEU A 82 0.82 2.94 -32.03
C LEU A 82 0.50 2.63 -33.50
N ILE A 83 -0.78 2.69 -33.87
CA ILE A 83 -1.20 2.52 -35.26
C ILE A 83 -1.59 3.89 -35.83
N LEU A 84 -0.85 4.36 -36.81
CA LEU A 84 -1.08 5.65 -37.44
C LEU A 84 -2.14 5.53 -38.53
N HIS A 85 -3.19 6.34 -38.44
CA HIS A 85 -4.23 6.44 -39.43
C HIS A 85 -4.16 7.83 -40.11
N ARG A 86 -3.72 7.89 -41.37
CA ARG A 86 -3.65 9.14 -42.14
C ARG A 86 -5.04 9.53 -42.62
N MET A 87 -5.51 10.69 -42.23
CA MET A 87 -6.86 11.18 -42.59
C MET A 87 -6.91 12.72 -42.54
N ASP A 88 -7.96 13.28 -43.15
CA ASP A 88 -8.20 14.72 -43.04
C ASP A 88 -8.55 15.12 -41.61
N LEU A 89 -8.23 16.36 -41.21
CA LEU A 89 -8.46 16.84 -39.84
C LEU A 89 -9.92 16.70 -39.40
N GLY A 90 -10.88 16.97 -40.30
CA GLY A 90 -12.30 16.83 -40.01
C GLY A 90 -12.69 15.39 -39.74
N GLN A 91 -12.18 14.45 -40.53
CA GLN A 91 -12.38 13.01 -40.35
C GLN A 91 -11.69 12.51 -39.07
N ALA A 92 -10.48 12.98 -38.81
CA ALA A 92 -9.71 12.62 -37.61
C ALA A 92 -10.46 13.02 -36.33
N LEU A 93 -10.97 14.26 -36.28
CA LEU A 93 -11.73 14.77 -35.13
C LEU A 93 -13.08 14.02 -34.95
N ALA A 94 -13.73 13.64 -36.07
CA ALA A 94 -14.93 12.80 -36.00
C ALA A 94 -14.62 11.40 -35.46
N ALA A 95 -13.56 10.74 -35.96
CA ALA A 95 -13.09 9.46 -35.49
C ALA A 95 -12.66 9.50 -33.99
N LEU A 96 -12.07 10.60 -33.51
CA LEU A 96 -11.75 10.81 -32.11
C LEU A 96 -13.02 10.90 -31.25
N ARG A 97 -14.04 11.63 -31.70
CA ARG A 97 -15.32 11.74 -30.99
C ARG A 97 -16.07 10.40 -30.94
N GLU A 98 -15.97 9.61 -31.99
CA GLU A 98 -16.57 8.25 -32.08
C GLU A 98 -15.70 7.17 -31.40
N ARG A 99 -14.57 7.56 -30.79
CA ARG A 99 -13.60 6.66 -30.14
C ARG A 99 -13.00 5.60 -31.08
N GLN A 100 -12.93 5.86 -32.36
CA GLN A 100 -12.25 5.00 -33.34
C GLN A 100 -10.73 5.18 -33.28
N VAL A 101 -10.26 6.39 -32.91
CA VAL A 101 -8.88 6.69 -32.59
C VAL A 101 -8.78 7.29 -31.19
N SER A 102 -7.64 7.09 -30.55
CA SER A 102 -7.41 7.51 -29.16
C SER A 102 -6.81 8.92 -29.04
N ALA A 103 -6.18 9.40 -30.11
CA ALA A 103 -5.61 10.75 -30.22
C ALA A 103 -5.60 11.21 -31.68
N VAL A 104 -5.52 12.52 -31.88
CA VAL A 104 -5.28 13.10 -33.20
C VAL A 104 -4.11 14.06 -33.12
N VAL A 105 -3.13 13.85 -34.02
CA VAL A 105 -1.96 14.70 -34.17
C VAL A 105 -2.12 15.50 -35.47
N TYR A 106 -2.09 16.83 -35.36
CA TYR A 106 -2.14 17.72 -36.48
C TYR A 106 -0.78 18.41 -36.68
N VAL A 107 -0.23 18.24 -37.86
CA VAL A 107 1.05 18.86 -38.26
C VAL A 107 0.79 19.90 -39.36
N PRO A 108 1.12 21.18 -39.13
CA PRO A 108 0.96 22.20 -40.14
C PRO A 108 1.95 21.98 -41.30
N ASP A 109 1.64 22.57 -42.46
CA ASP A 109 2.53 22.56 -43.64
C ASP A 109 3.72 23.49 -43.43
N THR A 110 4.60 23.07 -42.51
CA THR A 110 5.83 23.80 -42.17
C THR A 110 7.00 22.87 -42.43
N PRO A 111 7.88 23.22 -43.41
CA PRO A 111 9.03 22.36 -43.70
C PRO A 111 9.93 22.17 -42.47
N PRO A 112 10.58 21.02 -42.30
CA PRO A 112 11.48 20.77 -41.18
C PRO A 112 12.62 21.77 -41.05
N ASP A 113 13.04 22.36 -42.19
CA ASP A 113 14.09 23.36 -42.29
C ASP A 113 13.60 24.81 -42.20
N ALA A 114 12.33 25.09 -41.95
CA ALA A 114 11.77 26.45 -41.83
C ALA A 114 12.41 27.25 -40.68
N GLU A 115 12.42 28.58 -40.83
CA GLU A 115 12.83 29.50 -39.77
C GLU A 115 11.70 29.67 -38.77
N GLY A 116 11.69 28.93 -37.68
CA GLY A 116 10.68 29.08 -36.65
C GLY A 116 10.29 27.74 -35.98
N PRO A 117 9.50 27.79 -34.92
CA PRO A 117 9.07 26.58 -34.23
C PRO A 117 8.04 25.81 -35.06
N VAL A 118 8.20 24.51 -35.15
CA VAL A 118 7.16 23.60 -35.68
C VAL A 118 6.15 23.35 -34.57
N THR A 119 4.91 23.81 -34.77
CA THR A 119 3.86 23.68 -33.78
C THR A 119 2.99 22.46 -34.13
N VAL A 120 3.15 21.35 -33.42
CA VAL A 120 2.31 20.18 -33.54
C VAL A 120 1.15 20.29 -32.54
N THR A 121 -0.09 20.09 -33.02
CA THR A 121 -1.28 20.16 -32.17
C THR A 121 -1.79 18.75 -31.88
N LEU A 122 -1.91 18.41 -30.59
CA LEU A 122 -2.46 17.16 -30.12
C LEU A 122 -3.89 17.34 -29.59
N TYR A 123 -4.84 16.60 -30.15
CA TYR A 123 -6.23 16.55 -29.69
C TYR A 123 -6.50 15.26 -28.94
N LEU A 124 -7.05 15.40 -27.75
CA LEU A 124 -7.38 14.30 -26.83
C LEU A 124 -8.78 14.49 -26.24
N ILE A 125 -9.41 13.41 -25.83
CA ILE A 125 -10.68 13.47 -25.09
C ILE A 125 -10.37 13.83 -23.64
N GLN A 126 -11.01 14.87 -23.09
CA GLN A 126 -10.84 15.26 -21.69
C GLN A 126 -11.43 14.23 -20.74
N ASN A 127 -10.78 14.05 -19.58
CA ASN A 127 -11.21 13.14 -18.49
C ASN A 127 -11.33 11.65 -18.88
N ASP A 128 -10.54 11.21 -19.85
CA ASP A 128 -10.45 9.81 -20.23
C ASP A 128 -9.09 9.22 -19.78
N LEU A 129 -9.11 8.08 -19.09
CA LEU A 129 -7.90 7.37 -18.65
C LEU A 129 -7.01 6.98 -19.84
N GLN A 130 -7.64 6.58 -20.95
CA GLN A 130 -6.98 6.21 -22.18
C GLN A 130 -6.20 7.40 -22.79
N SER A 131 -6.77 8.61 -22.68
CA SER A 131 -6.13 9.84 -23.13
C SER A 131 -4.88 10.20 -22.34
N SER A 132 -4.80 9.83 -21.08
CA SER A 132 -3.60 10.05 -20.25
C SER A 132 -2.45 9.16 -20.70
N VAL A 133 -2.70 7.89 -20.97
CA VAL A 133 -1.70 6.92 -21.45
C VAL A 133 -1.19 7.34 -22.84
N ILE A 134 -2.12 7.65 -23.78
CA ILE A 134 -1.73 8.02 -25.14
C ILE A 134 -0.95 9.36 -25.17
N ASN A 135 -1.27 10.30 -24.27
CA ASN A 135 -0.54 11.56 -24.16
C ASN A 135 0.95 11.33 -23.85
N VAL A 136 1.26 10.42 -22.92
CA VAL A 136 2.66 10.06 -22.59
C VAL A 136 3.34 9.43 -23.80
N LYS A 137 2.71 8.44 -24.44
CA LYS A 137 3.27 7.75 -25.61
C LYS A 137 3.51 8.69 -26.80
N VAL A 138 2.56 9.59 -27.09
CA VAL A 138 2.73 10.60 -28.15
C VAL A 138 3.80 11.62 -27.78
N LYS A 139 3.92 11.99 -26.50
CA LYS A 139 5.00 12.88 -26.04
C LYS A 139 6.39 12.29 -26.32
N GLU A 140 6.60 11.00 -26.10
CA GLU A 140 7.88 10.33 -26.42
C GLU A 140 8.19 10.39 -27.91
N VAL A 141 7.20 10.11 -28.78
CA VAL A 141 7.35 10.25 -30.23
C VAL A 141 7.71 11.68 -30.61
N LEU A 142 7.04 12.67 -29.99
CA LEU A 142 7.35 14.08 -30.23
C LEU A 142 8.76 14.49 -29.76
N GLN A 143 9.26 13.89 -28.69
CA GLN A 143 10.63 14.08 -28.21
C GLN A 143 11.65 13.48 -29.19
N GLY A 144 11.37 12.29 -29.73
CA GLY A 144 12.17 11.70 -30.81
C GLY A 144 12.25 12.63 -32.03
N TYR A 145 11.11 13.13 -32.47
CA TYR A 145 11.02 14.09 -33.56
C TYR A 145 11.74 15.42 -33.27
N GLU A 146 11.63 15.94 -32.06
CA GLU A 146 12.38 17.15 -31.64
C GLU A 146 13.88 16.93 -31.78
N LYS A 147 14.38 15.76 -31.37
CA LYS A 147 15.80 15.42 -31.51
C LYS A 147 16.23 15.37 -32.96
N GLU A 148 15.45 14.80 -33.86
CA GLU A 148 15.70 14.76 -35.27
C GLU A 148 15.70 16.19 -35.88
N LEU A 149 14.72 17.03 -35.53
CA LEU A 149 14.68 18.43 -35.94
C LEU A 149 15.91 19.22 -35.46
N ARG A 150 16.41 18.94 -34.28
CA ARG A 150 17.65 19.56 -33.76
C ARG A 150 18.87 19.15 -34.59
N GLU A 151 18.93 17.91 -35.05
CA GLU A 151 20.00 17.43 -35.93
C GLU A 151 19.91 18.09 -37.29
N ILE A 152 18.73 18.18 -37.91
CA ILE A 152 18.51 18.86 -39.20
C ILE A 152 18.87 20.35 -39.10
N ARG A 153 18.65 20.99 -37.97
CA ARG A 153 18.89 22.41 -37.71
C ARG A 153 20.21 22.73 -37.02
N ALA A 154 21.09 21.74 -36.86
CA ALA A 154 22.33 21.86 -36.09
C ALA A 154 23.22 23.01 -36.56
N ASP A 155 23.28 23.28 -37.88
CA ASP A 155 24.10 24.35 -38.45
C ASP A 155 23.60 25.76 -38.10
N ARG A 156 22.40 25.89 -37.56
CA ARG A 156 21.78 27.20 -37.23
C ARG A 156 21.90 27.60 -35.76
N MET A 157 22.26 26.65 -34.88
CA MET A 157 22.37 26.92 -33.47
C MET A 157 23.81 26.75 -32.98
N ASN A 158 24.51 27.87 -32.80
CA ASN A 158 25.71 27.94 -31.95
C ASN A 158 25.31 27.93 -30.45
N ALA A 159 24.47 27.01 -30.04
CA ALA A 159 24.12 26.83 -28.64
C ALA A 159 24.98 25.68 -28.09
N PHE A 160 25.92 26.01 -27.23
CA PHE A 160 26.50 25.00 -26.32
C PHE A 160 25.35 24.41 -25.54
N PRO A 161 25.08 23.10 -25.64
CA PRO A 161 24.07 22.50 -24.80
C PRO A 161 24.52 22.62 -23.33
N VAL A 162 23.86 23.48 -22.57
CA VAL A 162 23.93 23.40 -21.13
C VAL A 162 23.13 22.14 -20.78
N SER A 163 23.85 21.07 -20.46
CA SER A 163 23.23 19.88 -19.90
C SER A 163 22.76 20.25 -18.47
N LEU A 164 21.55 20.79 -18.39
CA LEU A 164 20.85 20.90 -17.14
C LEU A 164 20.42 19.47 -16.78
N ASN A 165 21.15 18.84 -15.90
CA ASN A 165 20.64 17.71 -15.16
C ASN A 165 19.50 18.22 -14.28
N PHE A 166 18.32 18.34 -14.83
CA PHE A 166 17.13 18.38 -14.00
C PHE A 166 17.05 17.00 -13.33
N PRO A 167 16.91 16.93 -12.00
CA PRO A 167 16.47 15.67 -11.40
C PRO A 167 15.19 15.32 -12.17
N GLU A 168 15.12 14.11 -12.68
CA GLU A 168 13.94 13.60 -13.35
C GLU A 168 12.78 13.73 -12.35
N SER A 169 12.05 14.84 -12.45
CA SER A 169 10.76 15.02 -11.77
C SER A 169 9.76 14.15 -12.52
N GLY A 170 10.02 12.84 -12.46
CA GLY A 170 9.18 11.85 -13.06
C GLY A 170 7.89 11.73 -12.26
N GLY A 171 6.79 11.46 -12.92
CA GLY A 171 5.55 11.01 -12.29
C GLY A 171 5.73 9.81 -11.35
N GLY A 172 6.91 9.20 -11.30
CA GLY A 172 7.35 8.22 -10.33
C GLY A 172 7.40 8.71 -8.88
N GLU A 173 7.66 10.00 -8.61
CA GLU A 173 7.73 10.50 -7.23
C GLU A 173 6.39 10.34 -6.51
N ASN A 174 5.28 10.76 -7.11
CA ASN A 174 3.95 10.64 -6.51
C ASN A 174 3.53 9.17 -6.35
N PHE A 175 3.92 8.32 -7.29
CA PHE A 175 3.68 6.88 -7.22
C PHE A 175 4.50 6.24 -6.08
N PHE A 176 5.78 6.58 -5.99
CA PHE A 176 6.69 6.10 -4.95
C PHE A 176 6.21 6.52 -3.57
N GLU A 177 5.83 7.78 -3.39
CA GLU A 177 5.25 8.29 -2.15
C GLU A 177 3.95 7.58 -1.78
N PHE A 178 3.06 7.31 -2.73
CA PHE A 178 1.82 6.59 -2.49
C PHE A 178 2.07 5.15 -2.04
N VAL A 179 2.96 4.43 -2.75
CA VAL A 179 3.24 3.02 -2.46
C VAL A 179 3.96 2.88 -1.12
N TYR A 180 5.11 3.51 -1.00
CA TYR A 180 5.98 3.33 0.16
C TYR A 180 5.53 4.18 1.34
N GLY A 181 5.00 5.39 1.10
CA GLY A 181 4.57 6.31 2.15
C GLY A 181 3.21 6.00 2.76
N LEU A 182 2.28 5.45 1.99
CA LEU A 182 0.92 5.19 2.46
C LEU A 182 0.55 3.71 2.43
N LEU A 183 0.72 3.05 1.27
CA LEU A 183 0.17 1.71 1.05
C LEU A 183 0.84 0.66 1.94
N ILE A 184 2.17 0.58 1.91
CA ILE A 184 2.93 -0.41 2.70
C ILE A 184 2.67 -0.26 4.20
N PRO A 185 2.80 0.93 4.83
CA PRO A 185 2.49 1.08 6.25
C PRO A 185 1.05 0.72 6.59
N LEU A 186 0.07 1.13 5.76
CA LEU A 186 -1.34 0.82 5.99
C LEU A 186 -1.58 -0.67 6.00
N LEU A 187 -1.08 -1.38 4.97
CA LEU A 187 -1.31 -2.81 4.79
C LEU A 187 -0.62 -3.65 5.86
N VAL A 188 0.57 -3.24 6.28
CA VAL A 188 1.34 -3.95 7.32
C VAL A 188 0.74 -3.75 8.70
N LEU A 189 0.15 -2.57 8.99
CA LEU A 189 -0.47 -2.26 10.29
C LEU A 189 -1.91 -2.73 10.43
N LEU A 190 -2.63 -2.88 9.33
CA LEU A 190 -4.04 -3.26 9.35
C LEU A 190 -4.28 -4.59 10.11
N PRO A 191 -3.47 -5.65 9.92
CA PRO A 191 -3.55 -6.87 10.71
C PRO A 191 -3.40 -6.65 12.21
N ALA A 192 -2.52 -5.73 12.62
CA ALA A 192 -2.29 -5.41 14.02
C ALA A 192 -3.53 -4.76 14.67
N ILE A 193 -4.17 -3.82 13.96
CA ILE A 193 -5.40 -3.15 14.42
C ILE A 193 -6.55 -4.16 14.54
N VAL A 194 -6.72 -5.03 13.56
CA VAL A 194 -7.76 -6.06 13.57
C VAL A 194 -7.52 -7.07 14.70
N SER A 195 -6.28 -7.52 14.89
CA SER A 195 -5.91 -8.43 15.98
C SER A 195 -6.14 -7.80 17.36
N ALA A 196 -5.92 -6.48 17.49
CA ALA A 196 -6.23 -5.75 18.71
C ALA A 196 -7.74 -5.63 19.00
N ALA A 197 -8.57 -5.54 17.96
CA ALA A 197 -10.03 -5.63 18.11
C ALA A 197 -10.47 -7.05 18.49
N LEU A 198 -9.87 -8.07 17.86
CA LEU A 198 -10.16 -9.48 18.17
C LEU A 198 -9.85 -9.85 19.61
N ILE A 199 -8.73 -9.40 20.18
CA ILE A 199 -8.42 -9.71 21.60
C ILE A 199 -9.47 -9.13 22.55
N ILE A 200 -10.04 -7.95 22.23
CA ILE A 200 -11.13 -7.36 23.00
C ILE A 200 -12.34 -8.30 22.98
N ASP A 201 -12.71 -8.77 21.79
CA ASP A 201 -13.84 -9.69 21.63
C ASP A 201 -13.62 -10.99 22.38
N LEU A 202 -12.45 -11.61 22.21
CA LEU A 202 -12.11 -12.88 22.86
C LEU A 202 -12.12 -12.80 24.39
N ILE A 203 -11.66 -11.67 24.98
CA ILE A 203 -11.65 -11.51 26.43
C ILE A 203 -13.05 -11.19 26.95
N THR A 204 -13.76 -10.26 26.30
CA THR A 204 -15.10 -9.84 26.75
C THR A 204 -16.15 -10.94 26.59
N GLU A 205 -15.98 -11.83 25.60
CA GLU A 205 -16.85 -12.99 25.41
C GLU A 205 -16.86 -13.91 26.63
N GLU A 206 -15.70 -14.13 27.27
CA GLU A 206 -15.62 -14.96 28.49
C GLU A 206 -16.44 -14.35 29.65
N TYR A 207 -16.46 -13.01 29.77
CA TYR A 207 -17.29 -12.35 30.76
C TYR A 207 -18.79 -12.44 30.44
N GLN A 208 -19.15 -12.28 29.15
CA GLN A 208 -20.55 -12.33 28.72
C GLN A 208 -21.17 -13.73 28.83
N ARG A 209 -20.39 -14.75 28.47
CA ARG A 209 -20.83 -16.16 28.52
C ARG A 209 -20.74 -16.78 29.92
N GLN A 210 -20.24 -16.05 30.91
CA GLN A 210 -20.01 -16.55 32.28
C GLN A 210 -19.16 -17.84 32.33
N THR A 211 -18.29 -18.03 31.31
CA THR A 211 -17.42 -19.22 31.22
C THR A 211 -16.17 -19.11 32.09
N LEU A 212 -15.94 -17.97 32.73
CA LEU A 212 -14.83 -17.75 33.66
C LEU A 212 -14.83 -18.72 34.83
N GLU A 213 -16.00 -19.02 35.44
CA GLU A 213 -16.11 -19.96 36.56
C GLU A 213 -15.74 -21.37 36.11
N THR A 214 -16.18 -21.80 34.95
CA THR A 214 -15.85 -23.11 34.38
C THR A 214 -14.35 -23.20 34.03
N LEU A 215 -13.76 -22.15 33.57
CA LEU A 215 -12.31 -22.07 33.25
C LEU A 215 -11.48 -22.14 34.55
N MET A 216 -11.91 -21.48 35.60
CA MET A 216 -11.22 -21.49 36.89
C MET A 216 -11.35 -22.82 37.66
N SER A 217 -12.27 -23.70 37.26
CA SER A 217 -12.32 -25.08 37.75
C SER A 217 -11.24 -25.99 37.13
N THR A 218 -10.53 -25.51 36.11
CA THR A 218 -9.42 -26.20 35.45
C THR A 218 -8.07 -25.79 36.07
N PRO A 219 -6.98 -26.57 35.88
CA PRO A 219 -5.65 -26.21 36.38
C PRO A 219 -4.99 -25.07 35.60
N VAL A 220 -5.77 -24.25 34.90
CA VAL A 220 -5.30 -23.10 34.10
C VAL A 220 -5.55 -21.80 34.86
N THR A 221 -4.52 -20.95 34.97
CA THR A 221 -4.69 -19.64 35.60
C THR A 221 -5.32 -18.64 34.64
N PHE A 222 -6.04 -17.64 35.17
CA PHE A 222 -6.62 -16.56 34.34
C PHE A 222 -5.58 -15.82 33.50
N ALA A 223 -4.38 -15.60 34.05
CA ALA A 223 -3.28 -15.01 33.31
C ALA A 223 -2.80 -15.89 32.14
N GLU A 224 -2.78 -17.20 32.27
CA GLU A 224 -2.44 -18.13 31.17
C GLU A 224 -3.50 -18.11 30.08
N MET A 225 -4.78 -17.97 30.44
CA MET A 225 -5.87 -17.80 29.48
C MET A 225 -5.68 -16.51 28.66
N VAL A 226 -5.47 -15.37 29.33
CA VAL A 226 -5.26 -14.08 28.66
C VAL A 226 -4.07 -14.15 27.70
N TRP A 227 -2.93 -14.70 28.16
CA TRP A 227 -1.74 -14.85 27.32
C TRP A 227 -1.93 -15.84 26.16
N GLY A 228 -2.74 -16.87 26.33
CA GLY A 228 -3.10 -17.78 25.26
C GLY A 228 -3.88 -17.07 24.14
N LYS A 229 -4.85 -16.23 24.53
CA LYS A 229 -5.63 -15.40 23.58
C LYS A 229 -4.76 -14.33 22.92
N VAL A 230 -3.88 -13.67 23.68
CA VAL A 230 -2.89 -12.71 23.13
C VAL A 230 -1.99 -13.38 22.10
N ALA A 231 -1.47 -14.58 22.42
CA ALA A 231 -0.61 -15.32 21.49
C ALA A 231 -1.35 -15.74 20.20
N ALA A 232 -2.63 -16.11 20.30
CA ALA A 232 -3.45 -16.42 19.13
C ALA A 232 -3.63 -15.21 18.21
N CYS A 233 -3.94 -14.04 18.77
CA CYS A 233 -4.09 -12.81 18.02
C CYS A 233 -2.76 -12.34 17.42
N GLU A 234 -1.64 -12.49 18.16
CA GLU A 234 -0.32 -12.06 17.70
C GLU A 234 0.17 -12.87 16.50
N VAL A 235 -0.09 -14.18 16.45
CA VAL A 235 0.30 -15.01 15.29
C VAL A 235 -0.36 -14.53 14.00
N LEU A 236 -1.55 -13.95 14.04
CA LEU A 236 -2.23 -13.43 12.86
C LEU A 236 -1.49 -12.23 12.24
N VAL A 237 -0.82 -11.41 13.05
CA VAL A 237 -0.14 -10.20 12.56
C VAL A 237 0.99 -10.52 11.59
N PRO A 238 2.05 -11.28 11.94
CA PRO A 238 3.12 -11.59 11.01
C PRO A 238 2.68 -12.48 9.86
N VAL A 239 1.68 -13.35 10.03
CA VAL A 239 1.14 -14.19 8.96
C VAL A 239 0.46 -13.34 7.90
N GLN A 240 -0.41 -12.42 8.29
CA GLN A 240 -1.10 -11.54 7.34
C GLN A 240 -0.15 -10.52 6.73
N ALA A 241 0.67 -9.83 7.54
CA ALA A 241 1.65 -8.87 7.03
C ALA A 241 2.67 -9.53 6.09
N GLY A 242 3.11 -10.76 6.41
CA GLY A 242 4.01 -11.55 5.56
C GLY A 242 3.36 -11.95 4.24
N ALA A 243 2.10 -12.38 4.27
CA ALA A 243 1.35 -12.68 3.04
C ALA A 243 1.26 -11.44 2.14
N TRP A 244 1.10 -10.26 2.72
CA TRP A 244 1.09 -8.98 2.02
C TRP A 244 2.40 -8.63 1.35
N LEU A 245 3.49 -8.70 2.10
CA LEU A 245 4.83 -8.44 1.56
C LEU A 245 5.17 -9.41 0.45
N LEU A 246 4.73 -10.67 0.55
CA LEU A 246 4.88 -11.65 -0.53
C LEU A 246 4.07 -11.27 -1.77
N LEU A 247 2.81 -10.82 -1.60
CA LEU A 247 1.97 -10.37 -2.71
C LEU A 247 2.56 -9.15 -3.41
N LEU A 248 3.12 -8.18 -2.67
CA LEU A 248 3.83 -7.04 -3.24
C LEU A 248 5.04 -7.50 -4.07
N GLY A 249 5.83 -8.43 -3.54
CA GLY A 249 6.98 -9.01 -4.26
C GLY A 249 6.56 -9.73 -5.55
N PHE A 250 5.46 -10.47 -5.55
CA PHE A 250 4.92 -11.11 -6.77
C PHE A 250 4.45 -10.10 -7.81
N ASN A 251 4.07 -8.90 -7.40
CA ASN A 251 3.68 -7.81 -8.30
C ASN A 251 4.87 -6.93 -8.73
N GLY A 252 6.10 -7.39 -8.50
CA GLY A 252 7.31 -6.67 -8.93
C GLY A 252 7.70 -5.48 -8.06
N ILE A 253 7.04 -5.29 -6.89
CA ILE A 253 7.38 -4.20 -5.98
C ILE A 253 8.48 -4.68 -5.05
N ALA A 254 9.65 -4.13 -5.22
CA ALA A 254 10.78 -4.40 -4.34
C ALA A 254 10.52 -3.79 -2.96
N VAL A 255 10.53 -4.61 -1.93
CA VAL A 255 10.46 -4.18 -0.53
C VAL A 255 11.72 -4.65 0.16
N ASP A 256 12.61 -3.72 0.47
CA ASP A 256 13.83 -4.01 1.19
C ASP A 256 13.49 -4.32 2.66
N ASN A 257 14.39 -5.05 3.33
CA ASN A 257 14.28 -5.35 4.76
C ASN A 257 12.93 -5.93 5.21
N ALA A 258 12.25 -6.74 4.39
CA ALA A 258 10.94 -7.32 4.70
C ALA A 258 10.88 -8.02 6.07
N ALA A 259 11.95 -8.71 6.49
CA ALA A 259 12.04 -9.33 7.81
C ALA A 259 12.01 -8.29 8.95
N ALA A 260 12.68 -7.15 8.78
CA ALA A 260 12.68 -6.07 9.77
C ALA A 260 11.30 -5.39 9.85
N ILE A 261 10.61 -5.24 8.70
CA ILE A 261 9.24 -4.74 8.64
C ILE A 261 8.29 -5.69 9.39
N LEU A 262 8.41 -7.00 9.18
CA LEU A 262 7.62 -8.00 9.91
C LEU A 262 7.89 -7.95 11.42
N LEU A 263 9.14 -7.82 11.83
CA LEU A 263 9.49 -7.65 13.24
C LEU A 263 8.85 -6.39 13.83
N HIS A 264 8.92 -5.28 13.10
CA HIS A 264 8.30 -4.01 13.52
C HIS A 264 6.78 -4.14 13.62
N ALA A 265 6.12 -4.77 12.63
CA ALA A 265 4.70 -5.02 12.63
C ALA A 265 4.27 -5.90 13.81
N SER A 266 5.03 -6.96 14.10
CA SER A 266 4.75 -7.85 15.23
C SER A 266 4.95 -7.14 16.58
N VAL A 267 6.01 -6.38 16.77
CA VAL A 267 6.21 -5.62 18.01
C VAL A 267 5.11 -4.56 18.22
N GLY A 268 4.76 -3.81 17.15
CA GLY A 268 3.67 -2.83 17.18
C GLY A 268 2.30 -3.51 17.35
N GLY A 269 2.09 -4.64 16.70
CA GLY A 269 0.89 -5.47 16.84
C GLY A 269 0.69 -5.97 18.25
N LEU A 270 1.73 -6.55 18.84
CA LEU A 270 1.70 -7.02 20.23
C LEU A 270 1.42 -5.86 21.20
N PHE A 271 1.98 -4.67 20.97
CA PHE A 271 1.67 -3.49 21.76
C PHE A 271 0.18 -3.14 21.71
N LEU A 272 -0.42 -3.10 20.52
CA LEU A 272 -1.85 -2.80 20.34
C LEU A 272 -2.75 -3.91 20.93
N ILE A 273 -2.39 -5.17 20.74
CA ILE A 273 -3.10 -6.32 21.30
C ILE A 273 -3.10 -6.28 22.83
N LEU A 274 -1.95 -5.96 23.45
CA LEU A 274 -1.85 -5.84 24.90
C LEU A 274 -2.64 -4.64 25.45
N LEU A 275 -2.68 -3.52 24.71
CA LEU A 275 -3.56 -2.39 25.02
C LEU A 275 -5.02 -2.80 24.96
N GLY A 276 -5.45 -3.48 23.89
CA GLY A 276 -6.79 -4.03 23.76
C GLY A 276 -7.15 -4.99 24.88
N ALA A 277 -6.23 -5.89 25.25
CA ALA A 277 -6.41 -6.81 26.36
C ALA A 277 -6.59 -6.08 27.69
N LEU A 278 -5.80 -5.03 27.98
CA LEU A 278 -5.92 -4.24 29.20
C LEU A 278 -7.28 -3.52 29.26
N VAL A 279 -7.72 -2.93 28.17
CA VAL A 279 -9.04 -2.27 28.07
C VAL A 279 -10.17 -3.28 28.26
N ALA A 280 -10.08 -4.45 27.62
CA ALA A 280 -11.09 -5.51 27.76
C ALA A 280 -11.19 -6.04 29.20
N LEU A 281 -10.06 -6.25 29.86
CA LEU A 281 -10.01 -6.69 31.26
C LEU A 281 -10.63 -5.65 32.22
N HIS A 282 -10.50 -4.36 31.88
CA HIS A 282 -11.03 -3.27 32.70
C HIS A 282 -12.54 -3.10 32.52
N TYR A 283 -13.01 -2.96 31.29
CA TYR A 283 -14.40 -2.65 30.99
C TYR A 283 -15.32 -3.87 30.97
N ARG A 284 -14.80 -5.07 30.70
CA ARG A 284 -15.51 -6.36 30.70
C ARG A 284 -16.71 -6.46 29.76
N GLU A 285 -17.06 -5.39 29.09
CA GLU A 285 -18.15 -5.26 28.13
C GLU A 285 -17.60 -4.94 26.75
N ARG A 286 -18.05 -5.68 25.73
CA ARG A 286 -17.54 -5.58 24.36
C ARG A 286 -17.67 -4.19 23.77
N THR A 287 -18.88 -3.62 23.82
CA THR A 287 -19.19 -2.33 23.20
C THR A 287 -18.38 -1.19 23.83
N SER A 288 -18.35 -1.12 25.14
CA SER A 288 -17.60 -0.12 25.89
C SER A 288 -16.09 -0.25 25.65
N ALA A 289 -15.56 -1.47 25.67
CA ALA A 289 -14.14 -1.73 25.45
C ALA A 289 -13.72 -1.36 24.02
N GLN A 290 -14.48 -1.75 23.00
CA GLN A 290 -14.21 -1.39 21.61
C GLN A 290 -14.30 0.11 21.37
N PHE A 291 -15.31 0.79 21.93
CA PHE A 291 -15.46 2.24 21.79
C PHE A 291 -14.28 3.00 22.39
N ILE A 292 -13.89 2.66 23.62
CA ILE A 292 -12.75 3.30 24.30
C ILE A 292 -11.45 3.02 23.56
N PHE A 293 -11.22 1.76 23.16
CA PHE A 293 -10.01 1.38 22.42
C PHE A 293 -9.91 2.10 21.07
N SER A 294 -10.98 2.10 20.26
CA SER A 294 -10.98 2.75 18.94
C SER A 294 -10.80 4.26 19.03
N THR A 295 -11.47 4.91 20.02
CA THR A 295 -11.29 6.33 20.26
C THR A 295 -9.86 6.67 20.68
N ALA A 296 -9.30 5.91 21.63
CA ALA A 296 -7.92 6.06 22.06
C ALA A 296 -6.93 5.83 20.91
N LEU A 297 -7.16 4.81 20.08
CA LEU A 297 -6.34 4.50 18.91
C LEU A 297 -6.28 5.67 17.92
N VAL A 298 -7.45 6.27 17.60
CA VAL A 298 -7.51 7.43 16.69
C VAL A 298 -6.74 8.62 17.27
N VAL A 299 -6.94 8.92 18.55
CA VAL A 299 -6.23 10.03 19.21
C VAL A 299 -4.71 9.79 19.21
N VAL A 300 -4.28 8.59 19.61
CA VAL A 300 -2.86 8.23 19.65
C VAL A 300 -2.26 8.25 18.23
N PHE A 301 -2.98 7.75 17.24
CA PHE A 301 -2.54 7.77 15.85
C PHE A 301 -2.31 9.21 15.34
N LEU A 302 -3.25 10.12 15.60
CA LEU A 302 -3.12 11.53 15.23
C LEU A 302 -1.93 12.20 15.92
N LEU A 303 -1.70 11.91 17.21
CA LEU A 303 -0.54 12.42 17.95
C LEU A 303 0.79 11.87 17.42
N VAL A 304 0.82 10.57 17.11
CA VAL A 304 2.01 9.91 16.56
C VAL A 304 2.36 10.44 15.18
N MET A 305 1.34 10.69 14.33
CA MET A 305 1.56 11.27 12.99
C MET A 305 2.16 12.68 13.02
N ALA A 306 1.94 13.43 14.09
CA ALA A 306 2.55 14.76 14.26
C ALA A 306 4.06 14.72 14.53
N VAL A 307 4.60 13.55 14.86
CA VAL A 307 6.04 13.40 15.19
C VAL A 307 6.80 12.90 13.97
N PRO A 308 7.85 13.61 13.49
CA PRO A 308 8.61 13.23 12.29
C PRO A 308 9.25 11.84 12.37
N TYR A 309 9.68 11.44 13.58
CA TYR A 309 10.27 10.11 13.85
C TYR A 309 9.26 9.20 14.53
N ASN A 310 8.29 8.71 13.77
CA ASN A 310 7.25 7.83 14.29
C ASN A 310 7.44 6.39 13.79
N PRO A 311 6.78 5.40 14.43
CA PRO A 311 6.88 3.99 14.01
C PRO A 311 6.42 3.73 12.57
N LEU A 312 5.50 4.56 12.02
CA LEU A 312 5.03 4.43 10.63
C LEU A 312 6.14 4.82 9.65
N ASN A 313 6.85 5.93 9.92
CA ASN A 313 7.99 6.36 9.11
C ASN A 313 9.12 5.34 9.13
N LEU A 314 9.27 4.57 10.21
CA LEU A 314 10.24 3.48 10.24
C LEU A 314 9.91 2.40 9.21
N MET A 315 8.65 2.03 9.03
CA MET A 315 8.24 1.05 8.01
C MET A 315 8.59 1.53 6.60
N VAL A 316 8.31 2.81 6.30
CA VAL A 316 8.66 3.43 5.02
C VAL A 316 10.16 3.35 4.78
N ARG A 317 10.97 3.77 5.75
CA ARG A 317 12.43 3.80 5.64
C ARG A 317 13.05 2.42 5.58
N LEU A 318 12.45 1.42 6.23
CA LEU A 318 12.87 0.03 6.08
C LEU A 318 12.56 -0.49 4.68
N ALA A 319 11.41 -0.13 4.11
CA ALA A 319 10.99 -0.60 2.79
C ALA A 319 11.89 -0.06 1.66
N VAL A 320 12.52 1.11 1.84
CA VAL A 320 13.43 1.75 0.86
C VAL A 320 14.90 1.76 1.31
N ASP A 321 15.27 0.92 2.26
CA ASP A 321 16.63 0.77 2.82
C ASP A 321 17.30 2.08 3.28
N THR A 322 16.52 3.01 3.82
CA THR A 322 17.00 4.29 4.35
C THR A 322 16.93 4.40 5.88
N ALA A 323 16.78 3.27 6.57
CA ALA A 323 16.65 3.22 8.02
C ALA A 323 17.99 3.49 8.72
N GLY A 324 18.08 4.61 9.45
CA GLY A 324 19.24 4.97 10.26
C GLY A 324 19.16 4.45 11.72
N PRO A 325 20.22 4.67 12.53
CA PRO A 325 20.26 4.19 13.93
C PRO A 325 19.13 4.69 14.81
N VAL A 326 18.61 5.89 14.55
CA VAL A 326 17.48 6.50 15.29
C VAL A 326 16.20 5.66 15.14
N HIS A 327 15.96 5.07 13.98
CA HIS A 327 14.79 4.25 13.73
C HIS A 327 14.83 2.93 14.51
N TRP A 328 16.02 2.33 14.62
CA TRP A 328 16.24 1.14 15.45
C TRP A 328 16.07 1.44 16.94
N LEU A 329 16.48 2.64 17.38
CA LEU A 329 16.21 3.11 18.75
C LEU A 329 14.69 3.22 19.02
N ILE A 330 13.91 3.76 18.06
CA ILE A 330 12.46 3.85 18.18
C ILE A 330 11.84 2.46 18.30
N LEU A 331 12.27 1.51 17.47
CA LEU A 331 11.80 0.12 17.57
C LEU A 331 12.12 -0.48 18.94
N ALA A 332 13.32 -0.25 19.47
CA ALA A 332 13.73 -0.70 20.81
C ALA A 332 12.87 -0.06 21.91
N LEU A 333 12.52 1.23 21.79
CA LEU A 333 11.63 1.92 22.73
C LEU A 333 10.21 1.33 22.68
N VAL A 334 9.67 1.08 21.50
CA VAL A 334 8.36 0.43 21.37
C VAL A 334 8.37 -0.98 21.93
N ALA A 335 9.44 -1.76 21.69
CA ALA A 335 9.60 -3.08 22.29
C ALA A 335 9.68 -3.03 23.83
N GLY A 336 10.43 -2.06 24.39
CA GLY A 336 10.50 -1.83 25.84
C GLY A 336 9.12 -1.47 26.42
N ALA A 337 8.37 -0.60 25.76
CA ALA A 337 7.01 -0.25 26.16
C ALA A 337 6.07 -1.48 26.08
N THR A 338 6.22 -2.33 25.07
CA THR A 338 5.46 -3.58 24.91
C THR A 338 5.74 -4.54 26.08
N VAL A 339 6.99 -4.68 26.48
CA VAL A 339 7.37 -5.52 27.65
C VAL A 339 6.73 -4.98 28.95
N LEU A 340 6.81 -3.65 29.18
CA LEU A 340 6.18 -3.02 30.34
C LEU A 340 4.67 -3.22 30.33
N LEU A 341 4.02 -3.07 29.18
CA LEU A 341 2.60 -3.29 29.03
C LEU A 341 2.23 -4.76 29.27
N GLY A 342 3.03 -5.70 28.78
CA GLY A 342 2.87 -7.13 29.05
C GLY A 342 2.95 -7.47 30.54
N TRP A 343 3.87 -6.80 31.27
CA TRP A 343 3.95 -6.93 32.72
C TRP A 343 2.68 -6.39 33.41
N THR A 344 2.18 -5.21 32.99
CA THR A 344 0.94 -4.63 33.57
C THR A 344 -0.27 -5.52 33.30
N VAL A 345 -0.44 -6.03 32.07
CA VAL A 345 -1.50 -6.99 31.72
C VAL A 345 -1.42 -8.24 32.57
N THR A 346 -0.20 -8.79 32.75
CA THR A 346 0.00 -9.97 33.62
C THR A 346 -0.38 -9.71 35.08
N ALA A 347 0.07 -8.58 35.63
CA ALA A 347 -0.24 -8.18 37.00
C ALA A 347 -1.76 -7.95 37.19
N TYR A 348 -2.40 -7.30 36.22
CA TYR A 348 -3.84 -7.07 36.27
C TYR A 348 -4.64 -8.37 36.13
N ALA A 349 -4.27 -9.25 35.19
CA ALA A 349 -4.93 -10.55 35.02
C ALA A 349 -4.80 -11.44 36.28
N ARG A 350 -3.66 -11.43 36.96
CA ARG A 350 -3.50 -12.15 38.22
C ARG A 350 -4.45 -11.61 39.30
N ARG A 351 -4.53 -10.30 39.49
CA ARG A 351 -5.45 -9.66 40.45
C ARG A 351 -6.93 -10.02 40.18
N VAL A 352 -7.32 -10.00 38.91
CA VAL A 352 -8.68 -10.38 38.51
C VAL A 352 -8.95 -11.87 38.83
N GLY A 353 -7.97 -12.75 38.54
CA GLY A 353 -8.08 -14.16 38.84
C GLY A 353 -8.16 -14.47 40.36
N GLU A 354 -7.45 -13.71 41.20
CA GLU A 354 -7.49 -13.84 42.65
C GLU A 354 -8.78 -13.28 43.29
N ALA A 355 -9.36 -12.24 42.65
CA ALA A 355 -10.60 -11.59 43.12
C ALA A 355 -11.88 -12.35 42.72
N ALA A 356 -11.80 -13.29 41.76
CA ALA A 356 -12.93 -14.14 41.43
C ALA A 356 -13.22 -15.10 42.56
N PRO A 357 -14.47 -15.20 43.08
CA PRO A 357 -14.79 -16.07 44.19
C PRO A 357 -14.43 -17.51 43.84
N GLN A 358 -13.55 -18.12 44.64
CA GLN A 358 -13.34 -19.56 44.60
C GLN A 358 -14.69 -20.20 44.91
N ALA A 359 -15.36 -20.70 43.87
CA ALA A 359 -16.54 -21.53 44.06
C ALA A 359 -16.11 -22.74 44.91
N ARG A 360 -16.46 -22.68 46.19
CA ARG A 360 -16.37 -23.82 47.13
C ARG A 360 -17.48 -24.80 46.87
#